data_9d37a596934ca41b8b71a5cb2d114828
#
_entry.id   9d37a596934ca41b8b71a5cb2d114828
#
_cell.length_a   1.000
_cell.length_b   1.000
_cell.length_c   1.000
_cell.angle_alpha   90.00
_cell.angle_beta   90.00
_cell.angle_gamma   90.00
#
_symmetry.space_group_name_H-M   'P 1'
#
loop_
_entity.id
_entity.type
_entity.pdbx_description
1 polymer ?
#
loop_
_entity_poly.entity_id
_entity_poly.type
_entity_poly.pdbx_seq_one_letter_code
_entity_poly.pdbx_strand_id
1 'polypeptide(L)'
;MNRHSSSLLVLLALSACSSQPSRVPPLPLAAAPVSQNASVGSAASTPVSTPPGNNTVSMQPPMAVTTTKRALSETEGAALLNRLLPATIHDRSGWSQDIISAFTALKLPYQADYFCAVAAVIEQESSWQADPVVPNLPAIVWSKIGERANSHLVPLPVVKAALLKTSPNGKSYKARIDSLRTEREMNLLFEDMAAEASRMGLPLNMKNPIRTGGPMQVSVEFAEAHSRIWPYPYRTGNSLRNEVFTRRGGVYFGTAILLQYPAPYSSMRYRFADFNAGRYSSRNAAFQAALSQLSGRQLALDGDLLSYRGKQATGNTYQALLGLRNALGMSQAAIELDLQQEKNSAFAQSALYRKLFALADLRAGKLVARERMPQIELHSPKISRKLTTQWFADKVDGRYQRCMMRQ
;
A
#
# COMPACT_ATOMS: atom_id res chain seq x y z
N MET A 1 16.65 46.36 0.89
CA MET A 1 15.83 45.59 1.86
C MET A 1 15.17 44.40 1.17
N ASN A 2 15.50 43.27 1.61
CA ASN A 2 15.66 41.98 0.96
C ASN A 2 14.39 41.34 0.38
N ARG A 3 14.27 41.33 -0.96
CA ARG A 3 13.27 40.52 -1.68
C ARG A 3 13.45 38.99 -1.46
N HIS A 4 14.60 38.57 -0.96
CA HIS A 4 14.92 37.14 -0.74
C HIS A 4 14.32 36.54 0.55
N SER A 5 14.11 37.31 1.61
CA SER A 5 13.59 36.84 2.88
C SER A 5 12.10 36.48 2.80
N SER A 6 11.31 37.17 1.96
CA SER A 6 9.87 36.93 1.85
C SER A 6 9.54 35.59 1.15
N SER A 7 10.37 35.14 0.19
CA SER A 7 10.14 33.87 -0.52
C SER A 7 10.48 32.65 0.34
N LEU A 8 11.46 32.75 1.23
CA LEU A 8 11.84 31.66 2.14
C LEU A 8 10.72 31.36 3.17
N LEU A 9 10.10 32.42 3.69
CA LEU A 9 9.00 32.31 4.66
C LEU A 9 7.74 31.67 4.07
N VAL A 10 7.43 31.95 2.81
CA VAL A 10 6.28 31.37 2.10
C VAL A 10 6.42 29.87 1.88
N LEU A 11 7.63 29.41 1.57
CA LEU A 11 7.91 27.99 1.35
C LEU A 11 7.87 27.17 2.66
N LEU A 12 8.33 27.73 3.75
CA LEU A 12 8.21 27.13 5.08
C LEU A 12 6.74 26.94 5.51
N ALA A 13 5.84 27.82 5.09
CA ALA A 13 4.41 27.72 5.41
C ALA A 13 3.67 26.58 4.72
N LEU A 14 4.11 26.13 3.53
CA LEU A 14 3.47 25.06 2.76
C LEU A 14 3.83 23.63 3.22
N SER A 15 4.95 23.46 3.93
CA SER A 15 5.39 22.14 4.43
C SER A 15 4.42 21.49 5.41
N ALA A 16 3.42 22.21 5.89
CA ALA A 16 2.49 21.75 6.93
C ALA A 16 1.20 21.10 6.39
N CYS A 17 1.01 21.03 5.07
CA CYS A 17 -0.19 20.41 4.48
C CYS A 17 -0.15 18.87 4.43
N SER A 18 0.81 18.22 5.12
CA SER A 18 0.80 16.77 5.19
C SER A 18 -0.33 16.29 6.09
N SER A 19 -1.31 15.57 5.53
CA SER A 19 -2.01 14.55 6.29
C SER A 19 -0.94 13.70 6.98
N GLN A 20 -1.05 13.48 8.29
CA GLN A 20 -0.10 12.63 8.99
C GLN A 20 0.03 11.31 8.23
N PRO A 21 1.23 10.82 7.98
CA PRO A 21 1.40 9.56 7.31
C PRO A 21 0.81 8.46 8.19
N SER A 22 -0.04 7.64 7.62
CA SER A 22 0.09 6.22 7.95
C SER A 22 1.57 5.94 7.77
N ARG A 23 2.28 5.64 8.85
CA ARG A 23 3.71 5.35 8.83
C ARG A 23 3.91 4.11 7.97
N VAL A 24 4.08 4.29 6.68
CA VAL A 24 4.60 3.24 5.81
C VAL A 24 6.11 3.35 5.91
N PRO A 25 6.78 2.46 6.63
CA PRO A 25 8.24 2.40 6.62
C PRO A 25 8.73 2.09 5.21
N PRO A 26 9.97 2.45 4.85
CA PRO A 26 10.53 2.07 3.56
C PRO A 26 10.46 0.56 3.40
N LEU A 27 9.93 0.12 2.25
CA LEU A 27 9.84 -1.29 1.89
C LEU A 27 11.24 -1.90 1.79
N PRO A 28 11.53 -3.01 2.49
CA PRO A 28 12.67 -3.83 2.12
C PRO A 28 12.41 -4.42 0.72
N LEU A 29 13.47 -4.48 -0.09
CA LEU A 29 13.45 -5.02 -1.45
C LEU A 29 12.83 -6.42 -1.45
N ALA A 30 11.66 -6.59 -2.03
CA ALA A 30 11.14 -7.90 -2.37
C ALA A 30 11.95 -8.41 -3.57
N ALA A 31 12.66 -9.51 -3.39
CA ALA A 31 13.36 -10.17 -4.48
C ALA A 31 12.38 -10.56 -5.59
N ALA A 32 12.77 -10.34 -6.84
CA ALA A 32 12.02 -10.79 -7.99
C ALA A 32 11.84 -12.32 -7.93
N PRO A 33 10.71 -12.87 -8.40
CA PRO A 33 10.52 -14.31 -8.45
C PRO A 33 11.58 -14.92 -9.40
N VAL A 34 12.45 -15.75 -8.85
CA VAL A 34 13.40 -16.57 -9.63
C VAL A 34 12.58 -17.60 -10.39
N SER A 35 12.56 -17.52 -11.73
CA SER A 35 12.07 -18.59 -12.60
C SER A 35 12.99 -19.81 -12.43
N GLN A 36 12.55 -20.81 -11.72
CA GLN A 36 13.19 -22.12 -11.73
C GLN A 36 12.79 -22.86 -13.01
N ASN A 37 13.61 -22.76 -14.04
CA ASN A 37 13.64 -23.72 -15.13
C ASN A 37 14.43 -24.94 -14.63
N ALA A 38 13.71 -25.97 -14.21
CA ALA A 38 14.31 -27.28 -13.97
C ALA A 38 14.43 -28.00 -15.33
N SER A 39 15.65 -28.05 -15.86
CA SER A 39 16.01 -28.94 -16.94
C SER A 39 16.16 -30.37 -16.38
N VAL A 40 15.25 -31.25 -16.80
CA VAL A 40 15.33 -32.68 -16.51
C VAL A 40 16.30 -33.32 -17.48
N GLY A 41 17.46 -33.72 -16.95
CA GLY A 41 18.43 -34.56 -17.64
C GLY A 41 17.91 -36.00 -17.73
N SER A 42 17.89 -36.53 -18.95
CA SER A 42 17.58 -37.92 -19.28
C SER A 42 18.72 -38.84 -18.88
N ALA A 43 18.44 -39.85 -18.08
CA ALA A 43 19.33 -40.98 -17.86
C ALA A 43 18.59 -42.27 -18.19
N ALA A 44 19.13 -42.98 -19.19
CA ALA A 44 18.68 -44.29 -19.64
C ALA A 44 19.01 -45.37 -18.59
N SER A 45 18.11 -46.34 -18.41
CA SER A 45 18.43 -47.61 -17.76
C SER A 45 17.65 -48.76 -18.42
N THR A 46 18.38 -49.78 -18.75
CA THR A 46 18.11 -51.05 -19.37
C THR A 46 17.20 -51.98 -18.52
N PRO A 47 16.59 -53.02 -19.15
CA PRO A 47 15.53 -53.81 -18.53
C PRO A 47 16.06 -55.04 -17.79
N VAL A 48 15.38 -55.43 -16.71
CA VAL A 48 15.49 -56.78 -16.09
C VAL A 48 14.12 -57.40 -15.94
N SER A 49 14.09 -58.66 -16.23
CA SER A 49 12.99 -59.61 -16.47
C SER A 49 12.12 -59.91 -15.23
N THR A 50 10.87 -60.21 -15.50
CA THR A 50 9.82 -60.77 -14.65
C THR A 50 10.08 -62.22 -14.19
N PRO A 51 9.40 -62.67 -13.08
CA PRO A 51 8.39 -63.74 -13.20
C PRO A 51 7.07 -63.49 -12.44
N PRO A 52 6.05 -64.35 -12.62
CA PRO A 52 4.64 -63.97 -12.57
C PRO A 52 3.92 -64.34 -11.25
N GLY A 53 2.83 -63.67 -11.01
CA GLY A 53 1.76 -64.24 -10.19
C GLY A 53 1.29 -63.37 -9.00
N ASN A 54 0.14 -62.73 -9.13
CA ASN A 54 -1.09 -62.89 -8.38
C ASN A 54 -2.02 -61.69 -8.62
N ASN A 55 -3.21 -62.00 -9.11
CA ASN A 55 -4.31 -61.06 -9.26
C ASN A 55 -4.82 -60.62 -7.89
N THR A 56 -4.53 -59.40 -7.50
CA THR A 56 -5.29 -58.65 -6.53
C THR A 56 -5.83 -57.40 -7.21
N VAL A 57 -7.16 -57.35 -7.35
CA VAL A 57 -7.88 -56.16 -7.84
C VAL A 57 -7.69 -55.05 -6.83
N SER A 58 -6.73 -54.18 -7.10
CA SER A 58 -6.56 -52.92 -6.36
C SER A 58 -7.58 -51.93 -6.89
N MET A 59 -8.64 -51.68 -6.10
CA MET A 59 -9.51 -50.51 -6.31
C MET A 59 -8.69 -49.25 -6.03
N GLN A 60 -8.16 -48.64 -7.08
CA GLN A 60 -7.64 -47.26 -7.00
C GLN A 60 -8.80 -46.33 -6.66
N PRO A 61 -8.67 -45.46 -5.64
CA PRO A 61 -9.64 -44.38 -5.45
C PRO A 61 -9.60 -43.45 -6.67
N PRO A 62 -10.75 -42.89 -7.09
CA PRO A 62 -10.80 -42.00 -8.22
C PRO A 62 -9.87 -40.84 -8.00
N MET A 63 -8.86 -40.68 -8.85
CA MET A 63 -8.04 -39.47 -8.89
C MET A 63 -8.96 -38.28 -9.12
N ALA A 64 -9.03 -37.41 -8.12
CA ALA A 64 -9.67 -36.12 -8.29
C ALA A 64 -8.97 -35.39 -9.46
N VAL A 65 -9.66 -35.25 -10.56
CA VAL A 65 -9.25 -34.42 -11.69
C VAL A 65 -9.28 -32.99 -11.17
N THR A 66 -8.13 -32.50 -10.70
CA THR A 66 -7.92 -31.07 -10.46
C THR A 66 -7.95 -30.40 -11.83
N THR A 67 -9.11 -29.95 -12.25
CA THR A 67 -9.26 -29.07 -13.41
C THR A 67 -8.50 -27.79 -13.12
N THR A 68 -7.26 -27.71 -13.57
CA THR A 68 -6.49 -26.47 -13.58
C THR A 68 -7.28 -25.51 -14.47
N LYS A 69 -7.98 -24.54 -13.86
CA LYS A 69 -8.70 -23.50 -14.59
C LYS A 69 -7.70 -22.79 -15.50
N ARG A 70 -7.87 -22.90 -16.83
CA ARG A 70 -7.01 -22.22 -17.81
C ARG A 70 -6.96 -20.72 -17.49
N ALA A 71 -5.77 -20.15 -17.46
CA ALA A 71 -5.60 -18.71 -17.30
C ALA A 71 -6.28 -17.98 -18.48
N LEU A 72 -7.04 -16.93 -18.17
CA LEU A 72 -7.68 -16.10 -19.19
C LEU A 72 -6.63 -15.32 -19.98
N SER A 73 -6.85 -15.19 -21.29
CA SER A 73 -6.12 -14.24 -22.12
C SER A 73 -6.50 -12.79 -21.78
N GLU A 74 -5.72 -11.83 -22.26
CA GLU A 74 -6.01 -10.40 -22.05
C GLU A 74 -7.40 -10.01 -22.59
N THR A 75 -7.77 -10.51 -23.77
CA THR A 75 -9.09 -10.24 -24.37
C THR A 75 -10.22 -10.83 -23.53
N GLU A 76 -10.09 -12.06 -23.04
CA GLU A 76 -11.07 -12.69 -22.16
C GLU A 76 -11.15 -11.95 -20.82
N GLY A 77 -10.00 -11.50 -20.28
CA GLY A 77 -9.91 -10.67 -19.09
C GLY A 77 -10.62 -9.33 -19.25
N ALA A 78 -10.42 -8.66 -20.39
CA ALA A 78 -11.11 -7.40 -20.70
C ALA A 78 -12.63 -7.60 -20.81
N ALA A 79 -13.09 -8.67 -21.44
CA ALA A 79 -14.50 -9.01 -21.53
C ALA A 79 -15.11 -9.30 -20.15
N LEU A 80 -14.39 -10.03 -19.28
CA LEU A 80 -14.78 -10.27 -17.90
C LEU A 80 -14.86 -8.96 -17.12
N LEU A 81 -13.81 -8.14 -17.15
CA LEU A 81 -13.77 -6.85 -16.46
C LEU A 81 -14.92 -5.94 -16.89
N ASN A 82 -15.22 -5.90 -18.20
CA ASN A 82 -16.35 -5.11 -18.72
C ASN A 82 -17.70 -5.59 -18.20
N ARG A 83 -17.91 -6.84 -17.87
CA ARG A 83 -19.14 -7.27 -17.17
C ARG A 83 -19.16 -6.81 -15.72
N LEU A 84 -18.03 -6.84 -15.05
CA LEU A 84 -17.91 -6.53 -13.61
C LEU A 84 -18.01 -5.02 -13.29
N LEU A 85 -17.58 -4.15 -14.20
CA LEU A 85 -17.60 -2.71 -13.98
C LEU A 85 -19.03 -2.15 -13.99
N PRO A 86 -19.40 -1.21 -13.10
CA PRO A 86 -20.70 -0.54 -13.15
C PRO A 86 -20.95 0.16 -14.50
N ALA A 87 -22.16 0.06 -15.00
CA ALA A 87 -22.52 0.69 -16.29
C ALA A 87 -22.52 2.23 -16.23
N THR A 88 -22.67 2.79 -15.01
CA THR A 88 -22.87 4.24 -14.77
C THR A 88 -21.57 5.03 -14.61
N ILE A 89 -20.39 4.39 -14.59
CA ILE A 89 -19.13 5.12 -14.41
C ILE A 89 -18.78 5.92 -15.67
N HIS A 90 -18.36 7.17 -15.46
CA HIS A 90 -17.88 8.02 -16.56
C HIS A 90 -16.58 7.45 -17.13
N ASP A 91 -16.43 7.48 -18.46
CA ASP A 91 -15.27 6.91 -19.19
C ASP A 91 -14.94 5.47 -18.79
N ARG A 92 -15.97 4.63 -18.78
CA ARG A 92 -15.87 3.21 -18.42
C ARG A 92 -14.81 2.45 -19.23
N SER A 93 -14.71 2.76 -20.52
CA SER A 93 -13.70 2.17 -21.43
C SER A 93 -12.28 2.52 -21.02
N GLY A 94 -12.02 3.79 -20.67
CA GLY A 94 -10.72 4.23 -20.20
C GLY A 94 -10.31 3.58 -18.86
N TRP A 95 -11.27 3.42 -17.93
CA TRP A 95 -11.02 2.68 -16.69
C TRP A 95 -10.69 1.20 -16.96
N SER A 96 -11.46 0.56 -17.85
CA SER A 96 -11.20 -0.84 -18.25
C SER A 96 -9.80 -1.00 -18.83
N GLN A 97 -9.40 -0.09 -19.73
CA GLN A 97 -8.08 -0.12 -20.37
C GLN A 97 -6.96 0.06 -19.34
N ASP A 98 -7.07 1.03 -18.42
CA ASP A 98 -6.04 1.29 -17.40
C ASP A 98 -5.90 0.10 -16.43
N ILE A 99 -7.02 -0.53 -16.03
CA ILE A 99 -7.01 -1.71 -15.16
C ILE A 99 -6.36 -2.91 -15.88
N ILE A 100 -6.76 -3.22 -17.11
CA ILE A 100 -6.16 -4.33 -17.89
C ILE A 100 -4.67 -4.10 -18.09
N SER A 101 -4.27 -2.89 -18.49
CA SER A 101 -2.86 -2.54 -18.67
C SER A 101 -2.05 -2.70 -17.37
N ALA A 102 -2.62 -2.34 -16.23
CA ALA A 102 -1.98 -2.56 -14.93
C ALA A 102 -1.81 -4.05 -14.63
N PHE A 103 -2.84 -4.87 -14.86
CA PHE A 103 -2.77 -6.33 -14.65
C PHE A 103 -1.72 -6.99 -15.54
N THR A 104 -1.70 -6.64 -16.84
CA THR A 104 -0.70 -7.15 -17.81
C THR A 104 0.71 -6.80 -17.34
N ALA A 105 0.97 -5.52 -17.03
CA ALA A 105 2.29 -5.04 -16.62
C ALA A 105 2.75 -5.62 -15.28
N LEU A 106 1.84 -5.83 -14.33
CA LEU A 106 2.11 -6.41 -13.01
C LEU A 106 2.11 -7.96 -13.03
N LYS A 107 1.83 -8.58 -14.19
CA LYS A 107 1.71 -10.04 -14.35
C LYS A 107 0.71 -10.67 -13.39
N LEU A 108 -0.42 -10.00 -13.18
CA LEU A 108 -1.52 -10.49 -12.36
C LEU A 108 -2.49 -11.32 -13.19
N PRO A 109 -3.09 -12.39 -12.63
CA PRO A 109 -4.07 -13.19 -13.33
C PRO A 109 -5.37 -12.41 -13.55
N TYR A 110 -5.98 -12.58 -14.72
CA TYR A 110 -7.28 -12.00 -15.04
C TYR A 110 -8.39 -12.83 -14.42
N GLN A 111 -8.85 -12.43 -13.23
CA GLN A 111 -9.89 -13.15 -12.49
C GLN A 111 -10.80 -12.18 -11.77
N ALA A 112 -12.06 -12.59 -11.56
CA ALA A 112 -13.12 -11.72 -11.07
C ALA A 112 -12.82 -11.14 -9.69
N ASP A 113 -12.32 -11.93 -8.77
CA ASP A 113 -11.98 -11.52 -7.41
C ASP A 113 -10.92 -10.42 -7.39
N TYR A 114 -9.87 -10.50 -8.25
CA TYR A 114 -8.85 -9.47 -8.34
C TYR A 114 -9.37 -8.19 -9.01
N PHE A 115 -10.15 -8.32 -10.10
CA PHE A 115 -10.77 -7.17 -10.74
C PHE A 115 -11.74 -6.45 -9.79
N CYS A 116 -12.58 -7.22 -9.09
CA CYS A 116 -13.51 -6.65 -8.13
C CYS A 116 -12.81 -6.02 -6.93
N ALA A 117 -11.67 -6.56 -6.50
CA ALA A 117 -10.88 -5.95 -5.43
C ALA A 117 -10.36 -4.56 -5.83
N VAL A 118 -9.79 -4.41 -7.05
CA VAL A 118 -9.32 -3.12 -7.57
C VAL A 118 -10.48 -2.16 -7.76
N ALA A 119 -11.57 -2.60 -8.39
CA ALA A 119 -12.77 -1.79 -8.61
C ALA A 119 -13.36 -1.26 -7.28
N ALA A 120 -13.40 -2.11 -6.25
CA ALA A 120 -13.93 -1.74 -4.93
C ALA A 120 -13.09 -0.67 -4.23
N VAL A 121 -11.75 -0.74 -4.35
CA VAL A 121 -10.86 0.28 -3.81
C VAL A 121 -10.99 1.60 -4.57
N ILE A 122 -11.03 1.57 -5.92
CA ILE A 122 -11.25 2.77 -6.73
C ILE A 122 -12.58 3.45 -6.34
N GLU A 123 -13.66 2.67 -6.22
CA GLU A 123 -14.97 3.20 -5.82
C GLU A 123 -14.94 3.78 -4.41
N GLN A 124 -14.20 3.18 -3.47
CA GLN A 124 -14.08 3.67 -2.10
C GLN A 124 -13.30 4.97 -2.02
N GLU A 125 -12.15 5.05 -2.71
CA GLU A 125 -11.21 6.16 -2.57
C GLU A 125 -11.61 7.40 -3.38
N SER A 126 -12.19 7.19 -4.56
CA SER A 126 -12.42 8.27 -5.51
C SER A 126 -13.85 8.32 -6.11
N SER A 127 -14.68 7.31 -5.84
CA SER A 127 -15.97 7.17 -6.55
C SER A 127 -15.77 7.26 -8.08
N TRP A 128 -14.74 6.62 -8.61
CA TRP A 128 -14.37 6.63 -10.04
C TRP A 128 -13.96 7.99 -10.60
N GLN A 129 -13.48 8.91 -9.75
CA GLN A 129 -12.88 10.17 -10.20
C GLN A 129 -11.38 9.96 -10.46
N ALA A 130 -10.92 10.32 -11.65
CA ALA A 130 -9.50 10.24 -12.02
C ALA A 130 -8.61 11.19 -11.19
N ASP A 131 -9.16 12.38 -10.87
CA ASP A 131 -8.53 13.41 -10.02
C ASP A 131 -9.57 13.86 -8.97
N PRO A 132 -9.62 13.19 -7.81
CA PRO A 132 -10.67 13.40 -6.82
C PRO A 132 -10.65 14.82 -6.23
N VAL A 133 -11.84 15.42 -6.16
CA VAL A 133 -12.02 16.74 -5.55
C VAL A 133 -11.98 16.62 -4.03
N VAL A 134 -11.18 17.48 -3.39
CA VAL A 134 -11.12 17.61 -1.93
C VAL A 134 -12.00 18.80 -1.50
N PRO A 135 -13.08 18.56 -0.77
CA PRO A 135 -13.96 19.66 -0.29
C PRO A 135 -13.16 20.64 0.58
N ASN A 136 -13.40 21.93 0.38
CA ASN A 136 -12.79 23.02 1.15
C ASN A 136 -11.25 23.04 1.16
N LEU A 137 -10.60 22.48 0.13
CA LEU A 137 -9.14 22.41 0.05
C LEU A 137 -8.46 23.78 0.22
N PRO A 138 -8.92 24.90 -0.38
CA PRO A 138 -8.32 26.21 -0.13
C PRO A 138 -8.28 26.61 1.34
N ALA A 139 -9.39 26.40 2.06
CA ALA A 139 -9.49 26.74 3.49
C ALA A 139 -8.54 25.88 4.33
N ILE A 140 -8.43 24.59 4.05
CA ILE A 140 -7.49 23.67 4.69
C ILE A 140 -6.05 24.14 4.48
N VAL A 141 -5.70 24.50 3.25
CA VAL A 141 -4.35 24.97 2.90
C VAL A 141 -4.04 26.28 3.59
N TRP A 142 -4.97 27.27 3.58
CA TRP A 142 -4.78 28.54 4.28
C TRP A 142 -4.66 28.39 5.79
N SER A 143 -5.42 27.49 6.40
CA SER A 143 -5.28 27.18 7.84
C SER A 143 -3.87 26.67 8.14
N LYS A 144 -3.36 25.72 7.35
CA LYS A 144 -2.01 25.17 7.53
C LYS A 144 -0.91 26.20 7.28
N ILE A 145 -1.07 27.04 6.28
CA ILE A 145 -0.15 28.18 6.04
C ILE A 145 -0.17 29.11 7.24
N GLY A 146 -1.35 29.45 7.79
CA GLY A 146 -1.49 30.31 8.96
C GLY A 146 -0.85 29.73 10.21
N GLU A 147 -1.11 28.46 10.52
CA GLU A 147 -0.47 27.74 11.64
C GLU A 147 1.06 27.81 11.53
N ARG A 148 1.59 27.56 10.34
CA ARG A 148 3.03 27.58 10.11
C ARG A 148 3.63 28.99 10.15
N ALA A 149 2.95 29.97 9.58
CA ALA A 149 3.37 31.36 9.63
C ALA A 149 3.44 31.85 11.09
N ASN A 150 2.40 31.56 11.89
CA ASN A 150 2.35 31.89 13.31
C ASN A 150 3.48 31.25 14.12
N SER A 151 3.84 29.99 13.82
CA SER A 151 4.98 29.32 14.49
C SER A 151 6.33 29.99 14.21
N HIS A 152 6.41 30.83 13.17
CA HIS A 152 7.57 31.66 12.83
C HIS A 152 7.34 33.15 13.07
N LEU A 153 6.30 33.53 13.83
CA LEU A 153 5.93 34.90 14.16
C LEU A 153 5.69 35.80 12.92
N VAL A 154 5.23 35.20 11.81
CA VAL A 154 4.91 35.93 10.57
C VAL A 154 3.39 36.09 10.45
N PRO A 155 2.88 37.34 10.38
CA PRO A 155 1.44 37.57 10.20
C PRO A 155 0.95 37.00 8.83
N LEU A 156 -0.19 36.30 8.83
CA LEU A 156 -0.76 35.72 7.62
C LEU A 156 -1.00 36.73 6.46
N PRO A 157 -1.38 38.01 6.70
CA PRO A 157 -1.46 39.02 5.63
C PRO A 157 -0.15 39.23 4.89
N VAL A 158 0.99 39.18 5.60
CA VAL A 158 2.33 39.32 4.97
C VAL A 158 2.61 38.13 4.04
N VAL A 159 2.27 36.91 4.48
CA VAL A 159 2.39 35.70 3.64
C VAL A 159 1.49 35.83 2.40
N LYS A 160 0.24 36.26 2.57
CA LYS A 160 -0.70 36.46 1.44
C LYS A 160 -0.18 37.51 0.45
N ALA A 161 0.41 38.62 0.92
CA ALA A 161 1.01 39.61 0.07
C ALA A 161 2.22 39.07 -0.73
N ALA A 162 3.08 38.29 -0.10
CA ALA A 162 4.21 37.64 -0.78
C ALA A 162 3.74 36.63 -1.87
N LEU A 163 2.58 35.98 -1.64
CA LEU A 163 1.99 35.02 -2.60
C LEU A 163 1.23 35.69 -3.76
N LEU A 164 1.15 37.02 -3.84
CA LEU A 164 0.67 37.74 -5.02
C LEU A 164 1.63 37.63 -6.21
N LYS A 165 2.86 37.15 -5.99
CA LYS A 165 3.83 36.85 -7.02
C LYS A 165 3.25 35.93 -8.09
N THR A 166 3.48 36.23 -9.36
CA THR A 166 3.07 35.44 -10.52
C THR A 166 3.85 34.10 -10.54
N SER A 167 3.16 33.00 -10.70
CA SER A 167 3.70 31.64 -10.86
C SER A 167 3.87 31.28 -12.34
N PRO A 168 4.53 30.16 -12.69
CA PRO A 168 4.81 29.78 -14.07
C PRO A 168 3.59 29.64 -14.98
N ASN A 169 2.39 29.42 -14.43
CA ASN A 169 1.14 29.31 -15.21
C ASN A 169 0.43 30.66 -15.43
N GLY A 170 1.08 31.80 -15.13
CA GLY A 170 0.53 33.15 -15.32
C GLY A 170 -0.40 33.64 -14.21
N LYS A 171 -0.86 32.79 -13.29
CA LYS A 171 -1.65 33.20 -12.11
C LYS A 171 -0.75 33.44 -10.90
N SER A 172 -1.19 34.30 -9.96
CA SER A 172 -0.46 34.42 -8.70
C SER A 172 -0.56 33.14 -7.89
N TYR A 173 0.45 32.86 -7.04
CA TYR A 173 0.41 31.72 -6.12
C TYR A 173 -0.81 31.78 -5.20
N LYS A 174 -1.16 33.00 -4.72
CA LYS A 174 -2.38 33.19 -3.93
C LYS A 174 -3.63 32.79 -4.70
N ALA A 175 -3.81 33.22 -5.95
CA ALA A 175 -4.97 32.86 -6.77
C ALA A 175 -5.05 31.36 -7.04
N ARG A 176 -3.91 30.70 -7.20
CA ARG A 176 -3.87 29.23 -7.32
C ARG A 176 -4.32 28.54 -6.04
N ILE A 177 -3.85 29.00 -4.86
CA ILE A 177 -4.30 28.45 -3.57
C ILE A 177 -5.81 28.66 -3.40
N ASP A 178 -6.32 29.84 -3.72
CA ASP A 178 -7.76 30.18 -3.58
C ASP A 178 -8.66 29.30 -4.48
N SER A 179 -8.10 28.79 -5.59
CA SER A 179 -8.82 27.97 -6.57
C SER A 179 -8.54 26.48 -6.51
N LEU A 180 -7.76 26.00 -5.51
CA LEU A 180 -7.41 24.58 -5.38
C LEU A 180 -8.67 23.70 -5.22
N ARG A 181 -8.69 22.60 -5.98
CA ARG A 181 -9.74 21.60 -5.90
C ARG A 181 -9.22 20.20 -5.61
N THR A 182 -8.02 19.87 -6.10
CA THR A 182 -7.48 18.50 -6.06
C THR A 182 -6.08 18.45 -5.45
N GLU A 183 -5.68 17.27 -4.97
CA GLU A 183 -4.32 17.04 -4.47
C GLU A 183 -3.28 17.16 -5.59
N ARG A 184 -3.66 16.83 -6.83
CA ARG A 184 -2.82 17.02 -8.01
C ARG A 184 -2.48 18.49 -8.25
N GLU A 185 -3.50 19.36 -8.20
CA GLU A 185 -3.28 20.82 -8.32
C GLU A 185 -2.38 21.35 -7.21
N MET A 186 -2.57 20.87 -5.97
CA MET A 186 -1.74 21.24 -4.83
C MET A 186 -0.30 20.73 -4.99
N ASN A 187 -0.10 19.50 -5.51
CA ASN A 187 1.23 18.97 -5.82
C ASN A 187 1.96 19.83 -6.83
N LEU A 188 1.31 20.18 -7.96
CA LEU A 188 1.90 21.03 -9.01
C LEU A 188 2.21 22.43 -8.50
N LEU A 189 1.35 23.02 -7.67
CA LEU A 189 1.60 24.29 -7.01
C LEU A 189 2.87 24.25 -6.17
N PHE A 190 3.02 23.21 -5.36
CA PHE A 190 4.20 23.04 -4.51
C PHE A 190 5.48 22.81 -5.31
N GLU A 191 5.43 22.00 -6.38
CA GLU A 191 6.58 21.79 -7.27
C GLU A 191 7.04 23.08 -7.94
N ASP A 192 6.12 23.92 -8.43
CA ASP A 192 6.45 25.23 -8.99
C ASP A 192 7.13 26.14 -7.97
N MET A 193 6.61 26.18 -6.74
CA MET A 193 7.21 26.98 -5.67
C MET A 193 8.60 26.47 -5.28
N ALA A 194 8.77 25.15 -5.20
CA ALA A 194 10.04 24.51 -4.90
C ALA A 194 11.10 24.79 -6.00
N ALA A 195 10.71 24.64 -7.26
CA ALA A 195 11.58 24.94 -8.39
C ALA A 195 11.99 26.42 -8.45
N GLU A 196 11.09 27.33 -8.11
CA GLU A 196 11.39 28.75 -8.05
C GLU A 196 12.37 29.09 -6.93
N ALA A 197 12.16 28.54 -5.73
CA ALA A 197 13.06 28.76 -4.61
C ALA A 197 14.46 28.19 -4.88
N SER A 198 14.54 27.02 -5.51
CA SER A 198 15.83 26.45 -5.95
C SER A 198 16.57 27.38 -6.93
N ARG A 199 15.87 27.98 -7.90
CA ARG A 199 16.45 28.97 -8.82
C ARG A 199 16.95 30.23 -8.12
N MET A 200 16.40 30.57 -6.97
CA MET A 200 16.85 31.70 -6.14
C MET A 200 17.99 31.31 -5.17
N GLY A 201 18.55 30.11 -5.28
CA GLY A 201 19.63 29.63 -4.40
C GLY A 201 19.22 29.38 -2.97
N LEU A 202 17.90 29.25 -2.70
CA LEU A 202 17.39 28.95 -1.37
C LEU A 202 17.48 27.46 -1.12
N PRO A 203 18.16 26.97 -0.07
CA PRO A 203 18.24 25.56 0.24
C PRO A 203 16.87 25.08 0.71
N LEU A 204 16.19 24.32 -0.15
CA LEU A 204 14.93 23.71 0.18
C LEU A 204 15.15 22.26 0.67
N ASN A 205 15.39 22.10 1.94
CA ASN A 205 15.30 20.79 2.60
C ASN A 205 13.82 20.35 2.82
N MET A 206 12.90 20.95 2.07
CA MET A 206 11.47 20.73 2.25
C MET A 206 10.98 19.61 1.33
N LYS A 207 10.65 18.48 1.94
CA LYS A 207 9.93 17.41 1.23
C LYS A 207 8.52 17.89 0.88
N ASN A 208 8.07 17.59 -0.34
CA ASN A 208 6.70 17.88 -0.75
C ASN A 208 5.72 17.24 0.25
N PRO A 209 4.81 18.04 0.86
CA PRO A 209 3.89 17.54 1.87
C PRO A 209 2.79 16.62 1.31
N ILE A 210 2.52 16.70 0.00
CA ILE A 210 1.53 15.86 -0.66
C ILE A 210 2.15 14.49 -0.89
N ARG A 211 1.78 13.50 -0.09
CA ARG A 211 2.43 12.18 -0.09
C ARG A 211 1.61 11.10 -0.76
N THR A 212 0.30 11.29 -0.87
CA THR A 212 -0.65 10.35 -1.47
C THR A 212 -1.53 11.08 -2.46
N GLY A 213 -2.11 10.36 -3.40
CA GLY A 213 -3.07 10.94 -4.34
C GLY A 213 -3.51 9.98 -5.44
N GLY A 214 -4.23 10.55 -6.41
CA GLY A 214 -4.83 9.81 -7.50
C GLY A 214 -6.04 8.97 -7.09
N PRO A 215 -6.63 8.21 -8.02
CA PRO A 215 -7.91 7.53 -7.81
C PRO A 215 -7.89 6.39 -6.79
N MET A 216 -6.73 5.92 -6.38
CA MET A 216 -6.55 4.90 -5.34
C MET A 216 -5.74 5.42 -4.14
N GLN A 217 -5.56 6.74 -4.00
CA GLN A 217 -4.82 7.37 -2.88
C GLN A 217 -3.44 6.74 -2.61
N VAL A 218 -2.68 6.55 -3.68
CA VAL A 218 -1.38 5.86 -3.65
C VAL A 218 -0.31 6.73 -3.02
N SER A 219 0.55 6.13 -2.19
CA SER A 219 1.76 6.76 -1.68
C SER A 219 2.80 6.97 -2.80
N VAL A 220 3.32 8.20 -2.91
CA VAL A 220 4.42 8.53 -3.83
C VAL A 220 5.68 7.74 -3.47
N GLU A 221 5.98 7.61 -2.18
CA GLU A 221 7.12 6.82 -1.69
C GLU A 221 7.03 5.35 -2.10
N PHE A 222 5.83 4.77 -2.02
CA PHE A 222 5.60 3.42 -2.53
C PHE A 222 5.86 3.33 -4.04
N ALA A 223 5.32 4.28 -4.83
CA ALA A 223 5.51 4.27 -6.28
C ALA A 223 6.99 4.36 -6.67
N GLU A 224 7.75 5.23 -6.01
CA GLU A 224 9.19 5.38 -6.21
C GLU A 224 9.96 4.09 -5.82
N ALA A 225 9.65 3.49 -4.68
CA ALA A 225 10.28 2.24 -4.24
C ALA A 225 9.93 1.06 -5.15
N HIS A 226 8.65 0.94 -5.54
CA HIS A 226 8.17 -0.10 -6.45
C HIS A 226 8.85 -0.03 -7.82
N SER A 227 8.97 1.18 -8.39
CA SER A 227 9.55 1.37 -9.72
C SER A 227 11.06 1.08 -9.81
N ARG A 228 11.76 1.00 -8.69
CA ARG A 228 13.17 0.54 -8.66
C ARG A 228 13.31 -0.96 -8.86
N ILE A 229 12.27 -1.74 -8.51
CA ILE A 229 12.27 -3.21 -8.53
C ILE A 229 11.45 -3.70 -9.74
N TRP A 230 10.34 -3.03 -10.02
CA TRP A 230 9.40 -3.38 -11.07
C TRP A 230 9.21 -2.18 -11.99
N PRO A 231 9.76 -2.17 -13.21
CA PRO A 231 9.74 -1.01 -14.09
C PRO A 231 8.32 -0.53 -14.37
N TYR A 232 8.10 0.77 -14.24
CA TYR A 232 6.83 1.40 -14.59
C TYR A 232 6.64 1.35 -16.11
N PRO A 233 5.51 0.81 -16.62
CA PRO A 233 5.37 0.46 -18.03
C PRO A 233 5.14 1.66 -18.95
N TYR A 234 4.79 2.82 -18.39
CA TYR A 234 4.45 4.00 -19.18
C TYR A 234 5.62 5.00 -19.19
N ARG A 235 5.71 5.76 -20.30
CA ARG A 235 6.62 6.90 -20.33
C ARG A 235 6.09 7.99 -19.40
N THR A 236 6.95 8.47 -18.52
CA THR A 236 6.64 9.59 -17.62
C THR A 236 6.98 10.90 -18.34
N GLY A 237 5.98 11.77 -18.55
CA GLY A 237 6.19 13.06 -19.20
C GLY A 237 7.01 14.03 -18.35
N ASN A 238 6.77 14.06 -17.03
CA ASN A 238 7.42 14.97 -16.09
C ASN A 238 8.17 14.22 -14.97
N SER A 239 7.44 13.51 -14.11
CA SER A 239 8.03 12.76 -13.01
C SER A 239 7.16 11.57 -12.62
N LEU A 240 7.77 10.55 -11.97
CA LEU A 240 7.02 9.42 -11.44
C LEU A 240 6.00 9.87 -10.38
N ARG A 241 6.35 10.88 -9.60
CA ARG A 241 5.44 11.52 -8.64
C ARG A 241 4.15 11.99 -9.34
N ASN A 242 4.28 12.73 -10.46
CA ASN A 242 3.13 13.24 -11.20
C ASN A 242 2.27 12.12 -11.80
N GLU A 243 2.87 10.99 -12.17
CA GLU A 243 2.12 9.81 -12.63
C GLU A 243 1.19 9.24 -11.56
N VAL A 244 1.57 9.26 -10.28
CA VAL A 244 0.72 8.80 -9.17
C VAL A 244 -0.64 9.51 -9.15
N PHE A 245 -0.67 10.78 -9.53
CA PHE A 245 -1.90 11.61 -9.58
C PHE A 245 -2.70 11.45 -10.88
N THR A 246 -2.22 10.66 -11.84
CA THR A 246 -3.00 10.33 -13.05
C THR A 246 -3.89 9.11 -12.82
N ARG A 247 -4.93 8.92 -13.64
CA ARG A 247 -5.77 7.71 -13.57
C ARG A 247 -4.93 6.45 -13.79
N ARG A 248 -4.17 6.39 -14.88
CA ARG A 248 -3.36 5.19 -15.22
C ARG A 248 -2.31 4.88 -14.15
N GLY A 249 -1.60 5.89 -13.66
CA GLY A 249 -0.56 5.71 -12.65
C GLY A 249 -1.14 5.33 -11.28
N GLY A 250 -2.19 6.02 -10.84
CA GLY A 250 -2.91 5.68 -9.61
C GLY A 250 -3.49 4.28 -9.62
N VAL A 251 -4.08 3.84 -10.74
CA VAL A 251 -4.57 2.45 -10.94
C VAL A 251 -3.42 1.46 -10.91
N TYR A 252 -2.33 1.71 -11.64
CA TYR A 252 -1.18 0.81 -11.68
C TYR A 252 -0.57 0.60 -10.29
N PHE A 253 -0.18 1.67 -9.61
CA PHE A 253 0.45 1.56 -8.30
C PHE A 253 -0.52 1.09 -7.22
N GLY A 254 -1.79 1.49 -7.28
CA GLY A 254 -2.83 1.01 -6.37
C GLY A 254 -3.08 -0.49 -6.51
N THR A 255 -3.14 -0.99 -7.75
CA THR A 255 -3.23 -2.43 -8.04
C THR A 255 -2.00 -3.17 -7.51
N ALA A 256 -0.79 -2.61 -7.70
CA ALA A 256 0.43 -3.18 -7.17
C ALA A 256 0.40 -3.28 -5.64
N ILE A 257 0.02 -2.21 -4.92
CA ILE A 257 -0.10 -2.22 -3.45
C ILE A 257 -1.05 -3.33 -3.00
N LEU A 258 -2.22 -3.41 -3.63
CA LEU A 258 -3.30 -4.29 -3.21
C LEU A 258 -3.01 -5.77 -3.50
N LEU A 259 -2.47 -6.08 -4.68
CA LEU A 259 -2.44 -7.44 -5.20
C LEU A 259 -1.05 -8.03 -5.43
N GLN A 260 -0.03 -7.20 -5.74
CA GLN A 260 1.29 -7.70 -6.12
C GLN A 260 2.16 -8.00 -4.90
N TYR A 261 1.64 -8.82 -4.00
CA TYR A 261 2.42 -9.42 -2.91
C TYR A 261 1.78 -10.74 -2.46
N PRO A 262 2.58 -11.77 -2.11
CA PRO A 262 2.05 -13.05 -1.65
C PRO A 262 1.48 -12.89 -0.23
N ALA A 263 0.17 -13.05 -0.10
CA ALA A 263 -0.52 -13.09 1.18
C ALA A 263 -1.63 -14.15 1.10
N PRO A 264 -1.44 -15.31 1.73
CA PRO A 264 -2.39 -16.43 1.71
C PRO A 264 -3.53 -16.18 2.70
N TYR A 265 -4.18 -15.01 2.59
CA TYR A 265 -5.34 -14.69 3.41
C TYR A 265 -6.58 -15.46 2.97
N SER A 266 -7.39 -15.86 3.94
CA SER A 266 -8.65 -16.57 3.71
C SER A 266 -9.72 -15.68 3.06
N SER A 267 -9.56 -14.36 3.16
CA SER A 267 -10.51 -13.37 2.64
C SER A 267 -9.81 -12.14 2.07
N MET A 268 -10.36 -11.59 0.98
CA MET A 268 -9.91 -10.33 0.38
C MET A 268 -9.99 -9.15 1.36
N ARG A 269 -10.87 -9.22 2.36
CA ARG A 269 -11.05 -8.21 3.40
C ARG A 269 -9.74 -7.89 4.15
N TYR A 270 -8.85 -8.87 4.35
CA TYR A 270 -7.54 -8.64 4.96
C TYR A 270 -6.59 -7.90 4.03
N ARG A 271 -6.69 -8.08 2.71
CA ARG A 271 -5.95 -7.26 1.74
C ARG A 271 -6.44 -5.81 1.72
N PHE A 272 -7.74 -5.57 1.90
CA PHE A 272 -8.28 -4.23 2.05
C PHE A 272 -7.78 -3.56 3.32
N ALA A 273 -7.70 -4.29 4.42
CA ALA A 273 -7.08 -3.78 5.64
C ALA A 273 -5.60 -3.43 5.44
N ASP A 274 -4.85 -4.32 4.79
CA ASP A 274 -3.44 -4.10 4.46
C ASP A 274 -3.22 -2.93 3.49
N PHE A 275 -4.15 -2.71 2.56
CA PHE A 275 -4.11 -1.56 1.66
C PHE A 275 -4.14 -0.24 2.44
N ASN A 276 -4.95 -0.17 3.48
CA ASN A 276 -5.09 1.01 4.35
C ASN A 276 -3.96 1.12 5.39
N ALA A 277 -3.59 0.00 6.03
CA ALA A 277 -2.67 -0.02 7.16
C ALA A 277 -1.21 -0.31 6.79
N GLY A 278 -0.97 -0.77 5.55
CA GLY A 278 0.32 -1.25 5.06
C GLY A 278 0.32 -2.77 4.85
N ARG A 279 1.06 -3.22 3.83
CA ARG A 279 1.16 -4.65 3.50
C ARG A 279 1.56 -5.48 4.71
N TYR A 280 0.92 -6.63 4.87
CA TYR A 280 1.11 -7.59 5.95
C TYR A 280 0.65 -7.12 7.34
N SER A 281 0.00 -5.97 7.49
CA SER A 281 -0.52 -5.52 8.79
C SER A 281 -1.51 -6.51 9.38
N SER A 282 -2.35 -7.17 8.56
CA SER A 282 -3.29 -8.20 9.03
C SER A 282 -2.58 -9.45 9.57
N ARG A 283 -1.51 -9.92 8.92
CA ARG A 283 -0.64 -11.00 9.41
C ARG A 283 0.06 -10.59 10.70
N ASN A 284 0.61 -9.40 10.73
CA ASN A 284 1.35 -8.90 11.88
C ASN A 284 0.46 -8.64 13.09
N ALA A 285 -0.79 -8.18 12.89
CA ALA A 285 -1.78 -8.06 13.97
C ALA A 285 -2.14 -9.42 14.58
N ALA A 286 -2.20 -10.48 13.77
CA ALA A 286 -2.37 -11.85 14.29
C ALA A 286 -1.14 -12.30 15.09
N PHE A 287 0.07 -11.96 14.63
CA PHE A 287 1.31 -12.22 15.36
C PHE A 287 1.33 -11.50 16.72
N GLN A 288 0.94 -10.22 16.77
CA GLN A 288 0.81 -9.44 18.01
C GLN A 288 -0.23 -10.06 18.96
N ALA A 289 -1.37 -10.55 18.42
CA ALA A 289 -2.40 -11.21 19.22
C ALA A 289 -1.89 -12.53 19.85
N ALA A 290 -1.19 -13.36 19.08
CA ALA A 290 -0.57 -14.58 19.58
C ALA A 290 0.50 -14.27 20.66
N LEU A 291 1.32 -13.27 20.42
CA LEU A 291 2.33 -12.80 21.37
C LEU A 291 1.70 -12.23 22.66
N SER A 292 0.60 -11.48 22.55
CA SER A 292 -0.16 -10.99 23.72
C SER A 292 -0.60 -12.13 24.61
N GLN A 293 -1.16 -13.21 24.02
CA GLN A 293 -1.60 -14.39 24.76
C GLN A 293 -0.45 -15.14 25.43
N LEU A 294 0.69 -15.25 24.75
CA LEU A 294 1.85 -15.97 25.28
C LEU A 294 2.56 -15.19 26.37
N SER A 295 2.69 -13.89 26.25
CA SER A 295 3.42 -13.02 27.17
C SER A 295 2.58 -12.52 28.35
N GLY A 296 1.26 -12.62 28.28
CA GLY A 296 0.33 -12.00 29.23
C GLY A 296 0.28 -10.47 29.13
N ARG A 297 0.92 -9.87 28.14
CA ARG A 297 0.95 -8.41 27.93
C ARG A 297 -0.12 -7.97 26.94
N GLN A 298 -0.82 -6.91 27.25
CA GLN A 298 -1.73 -6.29 26.26
C GLN A 298 -0.92 -5.49 25.25
N LEU A 299 -0.90 -5.94 23.98
CA LEU A 299 -0.22 -5.28 22.88
C LEU A 299 -1.23 -4.56 21.99
N ALA A 300 -0.82 -3.46 21.37
CA ALA A 300 -1.56 -2.86 20.27
C ALA A 300 -1.52 -3.83 19.08
N LEU A 301 -2.69 -4.09 18.47
CA LEU A 301 -2.81 -4.96 17.30
C LEU A 301 -2.81 -4.09 16.02
N ASP A 302 -1.80 -3.25 15.87
CA ASP A 302 -1.67 -2.27 14.80
C ASP A 302 -0.93 -2.79 13.56
N GLY A 303 -0.31 -3.97 13.68
CA GLY A 303 0.47 -4.57 12.60
C GLY A 303 1.89 -4.03 12.45
N ASP A 304 2.35 -3.15 13.32
CA ASP A 304 3.73 -2.66 13.41
C ASP A 304 4.49 -3.41 14.50
N LEU A 305 5.39 -4.31 14.11
CA LEU A 305 6.10 -5.16 15.08
C LEU A 305 7.35 -4.51 15.64
N LEU A 306 7.96 -3.60 14.89
CA LEU A 306 9.25 -3.00 15.22
C LEU A 306 9.19 -1.47 15.12
N SER A 307 9.62 -0.82 16.19
CA SER A 307 9.83 0.63 16.23
C SER A 307 11.28 0.93 16.54
N TYR A 308 11.76 2.10 16.15
CA TYR A 308 13.12 2.53 16.41
C TYR A 308 13.18 3.87 17.15
N ARG A 309 14.10 3.97 18.12
CA ARG A 309 14.55 5.25 18.68
C ARG A 309 16.01 5.43 18.26
N GLY A 310 16.26 6.27 17.27
CA GLY A 310 17.57 6.31 16.59
C GLY A 310 17.87 4.98 15.89
N LYS A 311 18.96 4.31 16.28
CA LYS A 311 19.35 3.00 15.76
C LYS A 311 18.86 1.82 16.63
N GLN A 312 18.30 2.11 17.82
CA GLN A 312 17.90 1.08 18.78
C GLN A 312 16.48 0.60 18.48
N ALA A 313 16.29 -0.70 18.36
CA ALA A 313 14.99 -1.34 18.29
C ALA A 313 14.23 -1.13 19.61
N THR A 314 12.97 -0.71 19.50
CA THR A 314 12.09 -0.41 20.62
C THR A 314 10.65 -0.86 20.34
N GLY A 315 9.76 -0.64 21.28
CA GLY A 315 8.34 -0.93 21.15
C GLY A 315 7.88 -2.09 22.04
N ASN A 316 6.59 -2.08 22.38
CA ASN A 316 6.01 -3.06 23.30
C ASN A 316 6.04 -4.49 22.73
N THR A 317 5.83 -4.66 21.42
CA THR A 317 5.93 -5.95 20.72
C THR A 317 7.35 -6.52 20.85
N TYR A 318 8.35 -5.72 20.59
CA TYR A 318 9.75 -6.14 20.73
C TYR A 318 10.11 -6.52 22.18
N GLN A 319 9.70 -5.73 23.17
CA GLN A 319 9.94 -6.04 24.58
C GLN A 319 9.22 -7.31 25.05
N ALA A 320 8.01 -7.57 24.55
CA ALA A 320 7.30 -8.82 24.82
C ALA A 320 8.04 -10.04 24.26
N LEU A 321 8.60 -9.93 23.04
CA LEU A 321 9.40 -10.97 22.42
C LEU A 321 10.69 -11.26 23.22
N LEU A 322 11.39 -10.21 23.68
CA LEU A 322 12.58 -10.39 24.53
C LEU A 322 12.25 -11.13 25.84
N GLY A 323 11.06 -10.90 26.41
CA GLY A 323 10.58 -11.64 27.59
C GLY A 323 10.33 -13.13 27.29
N LEU A 324 10.02 -13.49 26.05
CA LEU A 324 9.79 -14.89 25.63
C LEU A 324 10.99 -15.55 24.95
N ARG A 325 12.14 -14.88 24.86
CA ARG A 325 13.32 -15.36 24.10
C ARG A 325 13.75 -16.78 24.50
N ASN A 326 13.74 -17.12 25.80
CA ASN A 326 14.10 -18.44 26.30
C ASN A 326 13.10 -19.51 25.88
N ALA A 327 11.80 -19.22 25.98
CA ALA A 327 10.75 -20.13 25.54
C ALA A 327 10.76 -20.36 24.03
N LEU A 328 11.14 -19.34 23.25
CA LEU A 328 11.33 -19.43 21.80
C LEU A 328 12.67 -20.07 21.41
N GLY A 329 13.62 -20.24 22.35
CA GLY A 329 14.96 -20.71 22.05
C GLY A 329 15.66 -19.83 21.00
N MET A 330 15.60 -18.48 21.17
CA MET A 330 16.16 -17.52 20.23
C MET A 330 16.99 -16.45 20.96
N SER A 331 18.11 -16.05 20.35
CA SER A 331 18.89 -14.91 20.81
C SER A 331 18.17 -13.59 20.44
N GLN A 332 18.50 -12.51 21.14
CA GLN A 332 18.00 -11.17 20.82
C GLN A 332 18.32 -10.77 19.38
N ALA A 333 19.56 -11.01 18.93
CA ALA A 333 20.00 -10.69 17.57
C ALA A 333 19.19 -11.45 16.50
N ALA A 334 18.86 -12.72 16.74
CA ALA A 334 18.02 -13.50 15.82
C ALA A 334 16.58 -12.96 15.76
N ILE A 335 16.02 -12.53 16.90
CA ILE A 335 14.69 -11.90 16.95
C ILE A 335 14.70 -10.58 16.16
N GLU A 336 15.70 -9.73 16.35
CA GLU A 336 15.81 -8.45 15.63
C GLU A 336 15.96 -8.65 14.13
N LEU A 337 16.79 -9.62 13.71
CA LEU A 337 16.99 -9.94 12.29
C LEU A 337 15.69 -10.39 11.62
N ASP A 338 14.93 -11.27 12.27
CA ASP A 338 13.66 -11.74 11.73
C ASP A 338 12.61 -10.61 11.71
N LEU A 339 12.54 -9.76 12.73
CA LEU A 339 11.62 -8.63 12.80
C LEU A 339 11.87 -7.58 11.70
N GLN A 340 13.11 -7.40 11.25
CA GLN A 340 13.41 -6.51 10.12
C GLN A 340 12.67 -6.90 8.83
N GLN A 341 12.19 -8.14 8.75
CA GLN A 341 11.42 -8.66 7.63
C GLN A 341 9.89 -8.48 7.78
N GLU A 342 9.42 -7.80 8.82
CA GLU A 342 7.98 -7.69 9.16
C GLU A 342 7.09 -7.16 8.04
N LYS A 343 7.63 -6.37 7.12
CA LYS A 343 6.93 -5.85 5.93
C LYS A 343 7.19 -6.67 4.66
N ASN A 344 7.81 -7.85 4.81
CA ASN A 344 8.16 -8.76 3.71
C ASN A 344 7.42 -10.10 3.85
N SER A 345 7.19 -10.79 2.72
CA SER A 345 6.65 -12.15 2.70
C SER A 345 7.53 -13.15 3.46
N ALA A 346 8.84 -12.97 3.42
CA ALA A 346 9.83 -13.82 4.08
C ALA A 346 9.62 -13.93 5.60
N PHE A 347 9.02 -12.92 6.25
CA PHE A 347 8.75 -12.97 7.69
C PHE A 347 7.88 -14.19 8.08
N ALA A 348 6.90 -14.56 7.26
CA ALA A 348 6.07 -15.74 7.51
C ALA A 348 6.89 -17.06 7.49
N GLN A 349 8.08 -17.05 6.88
CA GLN A 349 8.99 -18.18 6.81
C GLN A 349 10.12 -18.09 7.84
N SER A 350 10.20 -17.02 8.62
CA SER A 350 11.25 -16.81 9.61
C SER A 350 11.13 -17.80 10.79
N ALA A 351 12.23 -18.01 11.48
CA ALA A 351 12.27 -18.84 12.68
C ALA A 351 11.39 -18.26 13.79
N LEU A 352 11.42 -16.95 13.97
CA LEU A 352 10.60 -16.23 14.95
C LEU A 352 9.10 -16.46 14.71
N TYR A 353 8.63 -16.25 13.47
CA TYR A 353 7.22 -16.43 13.13
C TYR A 353 6.74 -17.85 13.40
N ARG A 354 7.50 -18.85 12.91
CA ARG A 354 7.12 -20.26 13.06
C ARG A 354 7.13 -20.72 14.52
N LYS A 355 8.17 -20.37 15.29
CA LYS A 355 8.29 -20.76 16.69
C LYS A 355 7.24 -20.10 17.56
N LEU A 356 6.94 -18.81 17.36
CA LEU A 356 5.91 -18.12 18.12
C LEU A 356 4.53 -18.74 17.89
N PHE A 357 4.18 -19.00 16.65
CA PHE A 357 2.89 -19.60 16.34
C PHE A 357 2.80 -21.07 16.76
N ALA A 358 3.88 -21.85 16.66
CA ALA A 358 3.91 -23.21 17.17
C ALA A 358 3.65 -23.24 18.69
N LEU A 359 4.29 -22.32 19.44
CA LEU A 359 4.06 -22.19 20.88
C LEU A 359 2.63 -21.73 21.20
N ALA A 360 2.07 -20.82 20.41
CA ALA A 360 0.71 -20.34 20.58
C ALA A 360 -0.33 -21.43 20.29
N ASP A 361 -0.14 -22.21 19.22
CA ASP A 361 -0.99 -23.36 18.88
C ASP A 361 -0.98 -24.43 19.98
N LEU A 362 0.23 -24.76 20.45
CA LEU A 362 0.39 -25.73 21.54
C LEU A 362 -0.36 -25.26 22.81
N ARG A 363 -0.18 -23.99 23.21
CA ARG A 363 -0.81 -23.45 24.42
C ARG A 363 -2.33 -23.33 24.30
N ALA A 364 -2.83 -23.06 23.08
CA ALA A 364 -4.25 -22.95 22.80
C ALA A 364 -4.94 -24.31 22.54
N GLY A 365 -4.18 -25.38 22.35
CA GLY A 365 -4.71 -26.71 21.97
C GLY A 365 -5.36 -26.74 20.57
N LYS A 366 -5.14 -25.71 19.75
CA LYS A 366 -5.68 -25.55 18.38
C LYS A 366 -4.86 -24.54 17.58
N LEU A 367 -5.01 -24.59 16.26
CA LEU A 367 -4.41 -23.55 15.39
C LEU A 367 -5.02 -22.18 15.70
N VAL A 368 -4.18 -21.24 16.12
CA VAL A 368 -4.60 -19.83 16.29
C VAL A 368 -4.60 -19.11 14.93
N ALA A 369 -5.39 -18.05 14.82
CA ALA A 369 -5.51 -17.28 13.56
C ALA A 369 -4.16 -16.72 13.10
N ARG A 370 -3.87 -16.82 11.79
CA ARG A 370 -2.67 -16.28 11.13
C ARG A 370 -2.90 -14.91 10.50
N GLU A 371 -4.12 -14.43 10.56
CA GLU A 371 -4.56 -13.13 10.07
C GLU A 371 -5.61 -12.55 11.03
N ARG A 372 -5.53 -11.25 11.24
CA ARG A 372 -6.44 -10.51 12.11
C ARG A 372 -6.56 -9.07 11.63
N MET A 373 -7.73 -8.50 11.77
CA MET A 373 -7.97 -7.09 11.43
C MET A 373 -7.11 -6.18 12.31
N PRO A 374 -6.26 -5.32 11.70
CA PRO A 374 -5.48 -4.34 12.46
C PRO A 374 -6.40 -3.34 13.17
N GLN A 375 -6.05 -3.00 14.41
CA GLN A 375 -6.78 -2.03 15.24
C GLN A 375 -6.09 -0.66 15.15
N ILE A 376 -6.37 0.08 14.08
CA ILE A 376 -5.80 1.41 13.84
C ILE A 376 -6.94 2.42 13.70
N GLU A 377 -6.87 3.51 14.46
CA GLU A 377 -7.72 4.68 14.25
C GLU A 377 -7.17 5.53 13.10
N LEU A 378 -8.05 5.93 12.18
CA LEU A 378 -7.71 6.76 11.04
C LEU A 378 -7.80 8.23 11.44
N HIS A 379 -6.69 8.94 11.35
CA HIS A 379 -6.62 10.37 11.65
C HIS A 379 -6.33 11.16 10.38
N SER A 380 -7.21 12.07 10.01
CA SER A 380 -7.01 12.99 8.89
C SER A 380 -7.80 14.27 9.14
N PRO A 381 -7.29 15.44 8.73
CA PRO A 381 -8.09 16.68 8.75
C PRO A 381 -9.40 16.61 7.96
N LYS A 382 -9.50 15.63 7.05
CA LYS A 382 -10.70 15.36 6.23
C LYS A 382 -11.74 14.48 6.95
N ILE A 383 -11.40 13.91 8.12
CA ILE A 383 -12.24 12.96 8.85
C ILE A 383 -12.79 13.65 10.09
N SER A 384 -14.12 13.84 10.13
CA SER A 384 -14.83 14.47 11.24
C SER A 384 -15.32 13.48 12.33
N ARG A 385 -15.14 12.17 12.11
CA ARG A 385 -15.56 11.09 13.03
C ARG A 385 -14.45 10.05 13.20
N LYS A 386 -14.50 9.30 14.30
CA LYS A 386 -13.56 8.18 14.49
C LYS A 386 -13.83 7.08 13.46
N LEU A 387 -12.88 6.85 12.58
CA LEU A 387 -12.87 5.76 11.61
C LEU A 387 -11.70 4.84 11.91
N THR A 388 -11.82 3.56 11.55
CA THR A 388 -10.79 2.55 11.77
C THR A 388 -10.44 1.83 10.48
N THR A 389 -9.28 1.16 10.45
CA THR A 389 -8.91 0.25 9.36
C THR A 389 -9.98 -0.82 9.12
N GLN A 390 -10.61 -1.33 10.19
CA GLN A 390 -11.73 -2.26 10.06
C GLN A 390 -12.91 -1.63 9.31
N TRP A 391 -13.32 -0.42 9.69
CA TRP A 391 -14.38 0.29 8.98
C TRP A 391 -14.08 0.44 7.49
N PHE A 392 -12.82 0.81 7.15
CA PHE A 392 -12.38 0.92 5.77
C PHE A 392 -12.51 -0.42 5.03
N ALA A 393 -11.93 -1.48 5.61
CA ALA A 393 -11.96 -2.82 5.02
C ALA A 393 -13.39 -3.32 4.80
N ASP A 394 -14.30 -3.10 5.76
CA ASP A 394 -15.71 -3.50 5.66
C ASP A 394 -16.44 -2.71 4.55
N LYS A 395 -16.14 -1.42 4.39
CA LYS A 395 -16.72 -0.61 3.31
C LYS A 395 -16.25 -1.05 1.93
N VAL A 396 -14.96 -1.35 1.79
CA VAL A 396 -14.40 -1.88 0.53
C VAL A 396 -14.96 -3.28 0.26
N ASP A 397 -15.02 -4.15 1.28
CA ASP A 397 -15.57 -5.49 1.11
C ASP A 397 -17.04 -5.47 0.64
N GLY A 398 -17.87 -4.60 1.17
CA GLY A 398 -19.24 -4.44 0.69
C GLY A 398 -19.34 -4.03 -0.79
N ARG A 399 -18.39 -3.23 -1.31
CA ARG A 399 -18.29 -2.90 -2.73
C ARG A 399 -17.79 -4.09 -3.54
N TYR A 400 -16.80 -4.79 -3.02
CA TYR A 400 -16.25 -6.01 -3.61
C TYR A 400 -17.34 -7.06 -3.81
N GLN A 401 -18.14 -7.35 -2.79
CA GLN A 401 -19.24 -8.31 -2.88
C GLN A 401 -20.28 -7.90 -3.95
N ARG A 402 -20.64 -6.62 -4.02
CA ARG A 402 -21.54 -6.12 -5.10
C ARG A 402 -20.93 -6.29 -6.49
N CYS A 403 -19.62 -6.15 -6.64
CA CYS A 403 -18.94 -6.42 -7.90
C CYS A 403 -18.99 -7.91 -8.25
N MET A 404 -18.70 -8.79 -7.29
CA MET A 404 -18.73 -10.25 -7.48
C MET A 404 -20.10 -10.77 -7.89
N MET A 405 -21.20 -10.14 -7.46
CA MET A 405 -22.55 -10.48 -7.89
C MET A 405 -22.84 -10.18 -9.37
N ARG A 406 -21.94 -9.47 -10.08
CA ARG A 406 -22.05 -9.21 -11.53
C ARG A 406 -21.25 -10.20 -12.39
N GLN A 407 -20.64 -11.19 -11.78
CA GLN A 407 -19.82 -12.22 -12.44
C GLN A 407 -20.63 -13.09 -13.44
#